data_7d77790045a9512383b346fbe136a18a
#
_entry.id   7d77790045a9512383b346fbe136a18a
#
_cell.length_a   1.000
_cell.length_b   1.000
_cell.length_c   1.000
_cell.angle_alpha   90.00
_cell.angle_beta   90.00
_cell.angle_gamma   90.00
#
_symmetry.space_group_name_H-M   'P 1'
#
loop_
_entity.id
_entity.type
_entity.pdbx_description
1 polymer ?
#
loop_
_entity_poly.entity_id
_entity_poly.type
_entity_poly.pdbx_seq_one_letter_code
_entity_poly.pdbx_strand_id
1 'polypeptide(L)'
;MKLIVVTTPTFFVEEDKIITALFEEGLDVLHLRKPETPAMYSERLLTLIPDKYHRRIVTHEHFYLKEEFNLMGIHLNARNPKEPHDYYGHISCSCHSVEEVKNRKHFYDYVFMSPIYDSISKVNYYSTYTAEELREAQRAKIIDSKVMALGAVSYTHLRAHETRGNL
;
A
#
# COMPACT_ATOMS: atom_id res chain seq x y z
N MET A 1 -7.29 -13.16 2.80
CA MET A 1 -6.93 -12.00 1.95
C MET A 1 -6.39 -10.91 2.86
N LYS A 2 -5.32 -10.20 2.51
CA LYS A 2 -4.84 -9.05 3.29
C LYS A 2 -5.53 -7.78 2.81
N LEU A 3 -6.06 -6.99 3.73
CA LEU A 3 -6.62 -5.68 3.46
C LEU A 3 -5.57 -4.61 3.73
N ILE A 4 -5.23 -3.84 2.70
CA ILE A 4 -4.27 -2.73 2.78
C ILE A 4 -4.99 -1.44 2.43
N VAL A 5 -4.86 -0.43 3.27
CA VAL A 5 -5.39 0.91 3.00
C VAL A 5 -4.21 1.88 2.82
N VAL A 6 -4.30 2.74 1.82
CA VAL A 6 -3.35 3.84 1.60
C VAL A 6 -4.05 5.15 1.99
N THR A 7 -3.41 5.96 2.83
CA THR A 7 -3.98 7.26 3.25
C THR A 7 -4.14 8.22 2.07
N THR A 8 -5.06 9.16 2.19
CA THR A 8 -5.15 10.30 1.27
C THR A 8 -3.86 11.13 1.32
N PRO A 9 -3.52 11.85 0.24
CA PRO A 9 -2.30 12.69 0.20
C PRO A 9 -2.28 13.81 1.24
N THR A 10 -3.45 14.31 1.61
CA THR A 10 -3.61 15.44 2.55
C THR A 10 -4.06 14.95 3.92
N PHE A 11 -3.62 15.65 4.96
CA PHE A 11 -4.14 15.43 6.31
C PHE A 11 -5.55 16.04 6.45
N PHE A 12 -6.36 15.44 7.29
CA PHE A 12 -7.69 15.94 7.62
C PHE A 12 -8.01 15.73 9.11
N VAL A 13 -9.03 16.43 9.59
CA VAL A 13 -9.45 16.39 10.99
C VAL A 13 -9.92 14.99 11.36
N GLU A 14 -9.48 14.48 12.52
CA GLU A 14 -9.84 13.15 13.06
C GLU A 14 -9.29 11.95 12.22
N GLU A 15 -8.30 12.17 11.36
CA GLU A 15 -7.69 11.08 10.58
C GLU A 15 -7.13 9.96 11.49
N ASP A 16 -6.56 10.31 12.63
CA ASP A 16 -6.08 9.38 13.65
C ASP A 16 -7.20 8.47 14.20
N LYS A 17 -8.38 9.03 14.44
CA LYS A 17 -9.54 8.27 14.91
C LYS A 17 -10.06 7.31 13.84
N ILE A 18 -10.11 7.75 12.59
CA ILE A 18 -10.53 6.91 11.46
C ILE A 18 -9.53 5.77 11.26
N ILE A 19 -8.23 6.05 11.29
CA ILE A 19 -7.19 5.02 11.17
C ILE A 19 -7.29 4.02 12.33
N THR A 20 -7.50 4.49 13.55
CA THR A 20 -7.67 3.64 14.72
C THR A 20 -8.88 2.72 14.57
N ALA A 21 -10.03 3.27 14.17
CA ALA A 21 -11.25 2.50 13.93
C ALA A 21 -11.05 1.44 12.82
N LEU A 22 -10.36 1.77 11.72
CA LEU A 22 -10.02 0.80 10.67
C LEU A 22 -9.19 -0.38 11.21
N PHE A 23 -8.23 -0.12 12.08
CA PHE A 23 -7.45 -1.18 12.72
C PHE A 23 -8.29 -2.04 13.68
N GLU A 24 -9.23 -1.45 14.39
CA GLU A 24 -10.17 -2.15 15.27
C GLU A 24 -11.12 -3.06 14.47
N GLU A 25 -11.55 -2.62 13.29
CA GLU A 25 -12.35 -3.39 12.33
C GLU A 25 -11.55 -4.43 11.51
N GLY A 26 -10.26 -4.59 11.78
CA GLY A 26 -9.46 -5.66 11.19
C GLY A 26 -8.59 -5.28 10.00
N LEU A 27 -8.32 -3.98 9.76
CA LEU A 27 -7.34 -3.57 8.76
C LEU A 27 -6.00 -4.26 9.02
N ASP A 28 -5.42 -4.93 8.03
CA ASP A 28 -4.14 -5.63 8.18
C ASP A 28 -2.95 -4.67 8.16
N VAL A 29 -2.89 -3.78 7.18
CA VAL A 29 -1.77 -2.85 6.98
C VAL A 29 -2.26 -1.48 6.51
N LEU A 30 -1.72 -0.43 7.10
CA LEU A 30 -1.88 0.95 6.64
C LEU A 30 -0.62 1.42 5.92
N HIS A 31 -0.76 1.99 4.74
CA HIS A 31 0.30 2.74 4.08
C HIS A 31 0.12 4.24 4.32
N LEU A 32 1.00 4.80 5.13
CA LEU A 32 1.04 6.24 5.40
C LEU A 32 1.71 6.95 4.23
N ARG A 33 0.91 7.58 3.38
CA ARG A 33 1.36 8.30 2.18
C ARG A 33 0.95 9.75 2.26
N LYS A 34 1.91 10.64 2.53
CA LYS A 34 1.71 12.09 2.70
C LYS A 34 2.78 12.86 1.91
N PRO A 35 2.69 12.82 0.55
CA PRO A 35 3.70 13.45 -0.29
C PRO A 35 3.75 14.95 -0.06
N GLU A 36 4.96 15.52 -0.22
CA GLU A 36 5.19 16.97 -0.19
C GLU A 36 4.77 17.67 1.11
N THR A 37 4.67 16.91 2.21
CA THR A 37 4.33 17.46 3.53
C THR A 37 5.52 17.39 4.48
N PRO A 38 5.70 18.38 5.37
CA PRO A 38 6.72 18.32 6.40
C PRO A 38 6.52 17.14 7.34
N ALA A 39 7.63 16.53 7.77
CA ALA A 39 7.64 15.32 8.60
C ALA A 39 6.83 15.46 9.90
N MET A 40 6.88 16.64 10.53
CA MET A 40 6.17 16.93 11.78
C MET A 40 4.69 16.58 11.78
N TYR A 41 4.02 16.66 10.62
CA TYR A 41 2.61 16.30 10.52
C TYR A 41 2.40 14.78 10.57
N SER A 42 3.30 14.02 9.94
CA SER A 42 3.29 12.56 10.04
C SER A 42 3.66 12.09 11.45
N GLU A 43 4.63 12.71 12.09
CA GLU A 43 5.01 12.46 13.49
C GLU A 43 3.82 12.69 14.41
N ARG A 44 3.14 13.84 14.25
CA ARG A 44 1.96 14.16 15.05
C ARG A 44 0.83 13.13 14.84
N LEU A 45 0.56 12.75 13.60
CA LEU A 45 -0.45 11.73 13.30
C LEU A 45 -0.10 10.39 13.96
N LEU A 46 1.16 9.95 13.82
CA LEU A 46 1.62 8.70 14.44
C LEU A 46 1.55 8.74 15.97
N THR A 47 1.86 9.87 16.60
CA THR A 47 1.73 10.06 18.06
C THR A 47 0.28 9.91 18.55
N LEU A 48 -0.71 10.22 17.70
CA LEU A 48 -2.14 10.11 18.05
C LEU A 48 -2.69 8.70 17.80
N ILE A 49 -2.02 7.89 16.97
CA ILE A 49 -2.41 6.48 16.73
C ILE A 49 -1.83 5.61 17.84
N PRO A 50 -2.61 4.71 18.47
CA PRO A 50 -2.10 3.83 19.51
C PRO A 50 -0.91 2.97 19.06
N ASP A 51 0.14 2.89 19.88
CA ASP A 51 1.42 2.20 19.58
C ASP A 51 1.25 0.74 19.15
N LYS A 52 0.22 0.05 19.67
CA LYS A 52 -0.10 -1.34 19.30
C LYS A 52 -0.35 -1.53 17.81
N TYR A 53 -0.66 -0.45 17.06
CA TYR A 53 -0.89 -0.51 15.61
C TYR A 53 0.32 -0.09 14.79
N HIS A 54 1.36 0.51 15.36
CA HIS A 54 2.52 1.03 14.64
C HIS A 54 3.21 -0.05 13.80
N ARG A 55 3.31 -1.28 14.31
CA ARG A 55 3.87 -2.43 13.55
C ARG A 55 3.01 -2.91 12.39
N ARG A 56 1.91 -2.23 12.12
CA ARG A 56 1.02 -2.46 10.97
C ARG A 56 0.99 -1.26 10.03
N ILE A 57 1.91 -0.29 10.21
CA ILE A 57 2.01 0.92 9.39
C ILE A 57 3.30 0.87 8.57
N VAL A 58 3.19 1.18 7.27
CA VAL A 58 4.30 1.32 6.32
C VAL A 58 4.35 2.77 5.86
N THR A 59 5.49 3.44 5.95
CA THR A 59 5.63 4.84 5.52
C THR A 59 6.17 4.95 4.09
N HIS A 60 5.66 5.93 3.33
CA HIS A 60 6.09 6.24 1.96
C HIS A 60 7.11 7.38 1.89
N GLU A 61 7.12 8.23 2.90
CA GLU A 61 7.98 9.40 3.04
C GLU A 61 8.64 9.36 4.42
N HIS A 62 9.71 10.15 4.60
CA HIS A 62 10.38 10.32 5.90
C HIS A 62 10.74 8.96 6.55
N PHE A 63 11.54 8.15 5.87
CA PHE A 63 11.80 6.75 6.23
C PHE A 63 12.37 6.53 7.64
N TYR A 64 12.99 7.56 8.26
CA TYR A 64 13.44 7.50 9.65
C TYR A 64 12.28 7.27 10.65
N LEU A 65 11.03 7.62 10.28
CA LEU A 65 9.85 7.37 11.12
C LEU A 65 9.65 5.87 11.42
N LYS A 66 10.15 5.00 10.54
CA LYS A 66 10.10 3.55 10.77
C LYS A 66 10.80 3.16 12.06
N GLU A 67 11.99 3.72 12.33
CA GLU A 67 12.72 3.42 13.55
C GLU A 67 12.15 4.20 14.74
N GLU A 68 11.84 5.47 14.58
CA GLU A 68 11.37 6.34 15.65
C GLU A 68 10.02 5.86 16.24
N PHE A 69 9.10 5.42 15.41
CA PHE A 69 7.77 4.93 15.81
C PHE A 69 7.64 3.41 15.77
N ASN A 70 8.72 2.66 15.52
CA ASN A 70 8.68 1.21 15.42
C ASN A 70 7.63 0.71 14.40
N LEU A 71 7.60 1.36 13.23
CA LEU A 71 6.65 1.00 12.17
C LEU A 71 7.03 -0.34 11.54
N MET A 72 6.11 -0.93 10.77
CA MET A 72 6.32 -2.18 10.03
C MET A 72 7.47 -2.05 9.04
N GLY A 73 7.53 -0.96 8.27
CA GLY A 73 8.53 -0.79 7.24
C GLY A 73 8.34 0.44 6.37
N ILE A 74 8.97 0.40 5.20
CA ILE A 74 8.98 1.48 4.21
C ILE A 74 8.42 1.02 2.85
N HIS A 75 7.94 1.99 2.07
CA HIS A 75 7.46 1.75 0.72
C HIS A 75 8.20 2.62 -0.30
N LEU A 76 8.92 1.98 -1.20
CA LEU A 76 9.66 2.66 -2.27
C LEU A 76 8.74 3.02 -3.45
N ASN A 77 8.94 4.21 -3.98
CA ASN A 77 8.16 4.74 -5.10
C ASN A 77 9.03 5.69 -5.94
N ALA A 78 8.48 6.28 -7.00
CA ALA A 78 9.24 7.17 -7.89
C ALA A 78 9.86 8.39 -7.19
N ARG A 79 9.25 8.89 -6.09
CA ARG A 79 9.81 10.01 -5.31
C ARG A 79 10.92 9.57 -4.36
N ASN A 80 10.78 8.37 -3.81
CA ASN A 80 11.70 7.75 -2.85
C ASN A 80 12.10 6.37 -3.37
N PRO A 81 12.99 6.29 -4.38
CA PRO A 81 13.25 5.04 -5.11
C PRO A 81 14.26 4.11 -4.42
N LYS A 82 14.94 4.60 -3.37
CA LYS A 82 15.99 3.85 -2.67
C LYS A 82 15.74 3.81 -1.18
N GLU A 83 16.05 2.67 -0.58
CA GLU A 83 16.10 2.51 0.87
C GLU A 83 17.26 3.31 1.49
N PRO A 84 17.15 3.69 2.77
CA PRO A 84 18.26 4.25 3.52
C PRO A 84 19.45 3.28 3.58
N HIS A 85 20.66 3.82 3.74
CA HIS A 85 21.85 3.01 3.96
C HIS A 85 21.66 2.15 5.23
N ASP A 86 22.11 0.91 5.19
CA ASP A 86 21.97 -0.07 6.28
C ASP A 86 20.52 -0.28 6.78
N TYR A 87 19.54 -0.14 5.88
CA TYR A 87 18.15 -0.41 6.24
C TYR A 87 17.91 -1.92 6.42
N TYR A 88 17.29 -2.25 7.55
CA TYR A 88 16.83 -3.61 7.85
C TYR A 88 15.35 -3.57 8.21
N GLY A 89 14.54 -4.38 7.56
CA GLY A 89 13.12 -4.47 7.84
C GLY A 89 12.28 -4.68 6.60
N HIS A 90 10.98 -4.55 6.78
CA HIS A 90 10.02 -4.73 5.70
C HIS A 90 10.13 -3.63 4.64
N ILE A 91 10.29 -4.05 3.39
CA ILE A 91 10.32 -3.15 2.22
C ILE A 91 9.28 -3.60 1.21
N SER A 92 8.47 -2.65 0.76
CA SER A 92 7.57 -2.83 -0.37
C SER A 92 7.84 -1.77 -1.45
N CYS A 93 7.36 -1.98 -2.67
CA CYS A 93 7.50 -0.98 -3.72
C CYS A 93 6.31 -0.94 -4.68
N SER A 94 6.18 0.17 -5.41
CA SER A 94 5.22 0.31 -6.51
C SER A 94 5.79 -0.22 -7.82
N CYS A 95 4.97 -0.96 -8.57
CA CYS A 95 5.21 -1.42 -9.93
C CYS A 95 4.04 -0.98 -10.83
N HIS A 96 4.35 -0.62 -12.06
CA HIS A 96 3.38 -0.08 -13.02
C HIS A 96 3.32 -0.90 -14.32
N SER A 97 3.97 -2.07 -14.37
CA SER A 97 3.86 -3.04 -15.46
C SER A 97 4.08 -4.47 -14.95
N VAL A 98 3.59 -5.45 -15.71
CA VAL A 98 3.83 -6.88 -15.46
C VAL A 98 5.34 -7.18 -15.48
N GLU A 99 6.08 -6.51 -16.35
CA GLU A 99 7.53 -6.68 -16.45
C GLU A 99 8.26 -6.14 -15.21
N GLU A 100 7.87 -4.97 -14.70
CA GLU A 100 8.39 -4.46 -13.43
C GLU A 100 8.13 -5.42 -12.27
N VAL A 101 6.91 -5.96 -12.18
CA VAL A 101 6.57 -6.96 -11.16
C VAL A 101 7.48 -8.19 -11.28
N LYS A 102 7.64 -8.73 -12.49
CA LYS A 102 8.52 -9.88 -12.77
C LYS A 102 9.94 -9.65 -12.30
N ASN A 103 10.49 -8.46 -12.60
CA ASN A 103 11.89 -8.14 -12.34
C ASN A 103 12.15 -7.73 -10.87
N ARG A 104 11.16 -7.19 -10.17
CA ARG A 104 11.36 -6.55 -8.88
C ARG A 104 10.81 -7.32 -7.68
N LYS A 105 9.69 -8.06 -7.79
CA LYS A 105 9.00 -8.67 -6.64
C LYS A 105 9.86 -9.55 -5.75
N HIS A 106 10.95 -10.12 -6.29
CA HIS A 106 11.83 -11.01 -5.55
C HIS A 106 12.70 -10.30 -4.50
N PHE A 107 12.89 -8.99 -4.65
CA PHE A 107 13.71 -8.16 -3.77
C PHE A 107 12.90 -7.52 -2.64
N TYR A 108 11.57 -7.67 -2.64
CA TYR A 108 10.65 -7.00 -1.72
C TYR A 108 9.74 -8.01 -1.01
N ASP A 109 9.22 -7.61 0.14
CA ASP A 109 8.23 -8.42 0.87
C ASP A 109 6.93 -8.54 0.09
N TYR A 110 6.50 -7.43 -0.53
CA TYR A 110 5.46 -7.39 -1.54
C TYR A 110 5.60 -6.18 -2.46
N VAL A 111 4.89 -6.18 -3.56
CA VAL A 111 4.83 -5.07 -4.50
C VAL A 111 3.39 -4.65 -4.74
N PHE A 112 3.15 -3.35 -4.90
CA PHE A 112 1.90 -2.86 -5.45
C PHE A 112 1.96 -2.90 -6.98
N MET A 113 0.91 -3.40 -7.60
CA MET A 113 0.69 -3.31 -9.03
C MET A 113 -0.48 -2.34 -9.28
N SER A 114 -0.21 -1.23 -9.94
CA SER A 114 -1.18 -0.15 -10.14
C SER A 114 -1.01 0.57 -11.48
N PRO A 115 -2.11 1.12 -12.03
CA PRO A 115 -3.50 0.96 -11.61
C PRO A 115 -4.12 -0.32 -12.20
N ILE A 116 -4.77 -1.14 -11.38
CA ILE A 116 -5.50 -2.33 -11.88
C ILE A 116 -6.83 -1.93 -12.51
N TYR A 117 -7.49 -0.91 -11.96
CA TYR A 117 -8.69 -0.28 -12.50
C TYR A 117 -8.46 1.22 -12.67
N ASP A 118 -9.28 1.85 -13.50
CA ASP A 118 -9.24 3.30 -13.67
C ASP A 118 -9.39 4.01 -12.32
N SER A 119 -8.56 5.01 -12.09
CA SER A 119 -8.57 5.70 -10.82
C SER A 119 -9.77 6.63 -10.70
N ILE A 120 -10.51 6.52 -9.61
CA ILE A 120 -11.59 7.46 -9.27
C ILE A 120 -11.03 8.76 -8.68
N SER A 121 -9.87 8.68 -8.01
CA SER A 121 -9.27 9.81 -7.27
C SER A 121 -8.15 10.54 -7.99
N LYS A 122 -7.66 10.01 -9.11
CA LYS A 122 -6.63 10.63 -9.94
C LYS A 122 -7.14 10.82 -11.36
N VAL A 123 -7.23 12.05 -11.80
CA VAL A 123 -7.60 12.40 -13.19
C VAL A 123 -6.52 11.85 -14.15
N ASN A 124 -6.96 11.26 -15.27
CA ASN A 124 -6.10 10.68 -16.32
C ASN A 124 -5.19 9.51 -15.87
N TYR A 125 -5.58 8.77 -14.83
CA TYR A 125 -4.86 7.59 -14.38
C TYR A 125 -5.70 6.34 -14.66
N TYR A 126 -5.59 5.83 -15.89
CA TYR A 126 -6.35 4.71 -16.41
C TYR A 126 -5.60 3.40 -16.25
N SER A 127 -6.34 2.30 -16.12
CA SER A 127 -5.75 0.95 -16.19
C SER A 127 -5.16 0.74 -17.59
N THR A 128 -3.92 0.24 -17.62
CA THR A 128 -3.27 -0.17 -18.87
C THR A 128 -3.32 -1.68 -19.08
N TYR A 129 -3.97 -2.42 -18.15
CA TYR A 129 -4.02 -3.88 -18.18
C TYR A 129 -5.36 -4.39 -18.68
N THR A 130 -5.31 -5.32 -19.61
CA THR A 130 -6.48 -6.12 -19.98
C THR A 130 -6.68 -7.28 -18.99
N ALA A 131 -7.91 -7.76 -18.89
CA ALA A 131 -8.20 -8.93 -18.07
C ALA A 131 -7.42 -10.19 -18.52
N GLU A 132 -7.11 -10.30 -19.81
CA GLU A 132 -6.35 -11.43 -20.34
C GLU A 132 -4.87 -11.35 -19.94
N GLU A 133 -4.24 -10.19 -20.07
CA GLU A 133 -2.85 -9.97 -19.60
C GLU A 133 -2.68 -10.30 -18.11
N LEU A 134 -3.66 -9.91 -17.27
CA LEU A 134 -3.62 -10.23 -15.85
C LEU A 134 -3.75 -11.74 -15.60
N ARG A 135 -4.64 -12.44 -16.34
CA ARG A 135 -4.78 -13.90 -16.25
C ARG A 135 -3.53 -14.64 -16.72
N GLU A 136 -2.92 -14.21 -17.81
CA GLU A 136 -1.66 -14.77 -18.30
C GLU A 136 -0.51 -14.57 -17.30
N ALA A 137 -0.38 -13.37 -16.75
CA ALA A 137 0.59 -13.07 -15.71
C ALA A 137 0.39 -13.92 -14.44
N GLN A 138 -0.87 -14.22 -14.09
CA GLN A 138 -1.20 -15.12 -12.98
C GLN A 138 -0.84 -16.57 -13.31
N ARG A 139 -1.19 -17.08 -14.51
CA ARG A 139 -0.80 -18.44 -14.97
C ARG A 139 0.72 -18.61 -14.99
N ALA A 140 1.44 -17.57 -15.42
CA ALA A 140 2.91 -17.53 -15.42
C ALA A 140 3.53 -17.33 -14.02
N LYS A 141 2.73 -17.25 -12.96
CA LYS A 141 3.16 -16.98 -11.56
C LYS A 141 3.95 -15.67 -11.40
N ILE A 142 3.76 -14.72 -12.30
CA ILE A 142 4.27 -13.35 -12.15
C ILE A 142 3.43 -12.64 -11.09
N ILE A 143 2.08 -12.74 -11.18
CA ILE A 143 1.16 -12.29 -10.15
C ILE A 143 0.92 -13.46 -9.19
N ASP A 144 1.32 -13.28 -7.93
CA ASP A 144 1.19 -14.25 -6.84
C ASP A 144 0.82 -13.54 -5.52
N SER A 145 0.98 -14.22 -4.39
CA SER A 145 0.67 -13.66 -3.06
C SER A 145 1.51 -12.45 -2.63
N LYS A 146 2.60 -12.16 -3.35
CA LYS A 146 3.43 -10.96 -3.14
C LYS A 146 2.97 -9.75 -3.95
N VAL A 147 1.97 -9.89 -4.82
CA VAL A 147 1.49 -8.80 -5.66
C VAL A 147 0.15 -8.29 -5.13
N MET A 148 0.14 -7.05 -4.66
CA MET A 148 -1.04 -6.38 -4.14
C MET A 148 -1.64 -5.47 -5.21
N ALA A 149 -2.87 -5.75 -5.60
CA ALA A 149 -3.62 -4.92 -6.53
C ALA A 149 -3.94 -3.57 -5.89
N LEU A 150 -3.59 -2.47 -6.55
CA LEU A 150 -3.92 -1.11 -6.13
C LEU A 150 -4.63 -0.37 -7.27
N GLY A 151 -5.70 0.35 -6.91
CA GLY A 151 -6.46 1.23 -7.81
C GLY A 151 -7.93 0.93 -7.82
N ALA A 152 -8.74 1.97 -7.55
CA ALA A 152 -10.20 2.05 -7.60
C ALA A 152 -10.97 0.77 -7.16
N VAL A 153 -10.47 0.06 -6.17
CA VAL A 153 -11.19 -1.08 -5.58
C VAL A 153 -12.35 -0.51 -4.78
N SER A 154 -13.54 -0.52 -5.36
CA SER A 154 -14.76 -0.14 -4.65
C SER A 154 -15.24 -1.27 -3.75
N TYR A 155 -16.04 -0.94 -2.75
CA TYR A 155 -16.69 -1.90 -1.85
C TYR A 155 -17.45 -3.00 -2.62
N THR A 156 -18.00 -2.69 -3.80
CA THR A 156 -18.69 -3.64 -4.67
C THR A 156 -17.73 -4.72 -5.20
N HIS A 157 -16.47 -4.38 -5.48
CA HIS A 157 -15.46 -5.34 -5.92
C HIS A 157 -15.02 -6.27 -4.78
N LEU A 158 -14.93 -5.76 -3.56
CA LEU A 158 -14.60 -6.56 -2.38
C LEU A 158 -15.68 -7.61 -2.10
N ARG A 159 -16.96 -7.24 -2.16
CA ARG A 159 -18.09 -8.18 -1.99
C ARG A 159 -18.18 -9.26 -3.08
N ALA A 160 -17.80 -8.95 -4.31
CA ALA A 160 -17.83 -9.94 -5.40
C ALA A 160 -16.88 -11.12 -5.17
N HIS A 161 -15.86 -10.97 -4.34
CA HIS A 161 -14.93 -12.04 -3.96
C HIS A 161 -15.41 -12.86 -2.75
N GLU A 162 -16.19 -12.29 -1.83
CA GLU A 162 -16.74 -12.99 -0.68
C GLU A 162 -17.82 -14.03 -1.10
N THR A 163 -18.58 -13.74 -2.14
CA THR A 163 -19.63 -14.64 -2.65
C THR A 163 -19.11 -15.81 -3.48
N ARG A 164 -17.85 -15.84 -3.90
CA ARG A 164 -17.25 -16.95 -4.66
C ARG A 164 -16.51 -17.98 -3.79
N GLY A 165 -16.40 -17.74 -2.51
CA GLY A 165 -15.73 -18.64 -1.56
C GLY A 165 -16.65 -19.67 -0.87
N ASN A 166 -17.94 -19.67 -1.15
CA ASN A 166 -18.95 -20.54 -0.52
C ASN A 166 -19.76 -21.34 -1.55
N LEU A 167 -19.09 -21.97 -2.52
CA LEU A 167 -19.66 -23.04 -3.35
C LEU A 167 -18.68 -24.20 -3.43
#